data_694675366f113a28d17f316cd42595e4
#
_entry.id   694675366f113a28d17f316cd42595e4
#
_cell.length_a   1.000
_cell.length_b   1.000
_cell.length_c   1.000
_cell.angle_alpha   90.00
_cell.angle_beta   90.00
_cell.angle_gamma   90.00
#
_symmetry.space_group_name_H-M   'P 1'
#
loop_
_entity.id
_entity.type
_entity.pdbx_description
1 polymer ?
#
loop_
_entity_poly.entity_id
_entity_poly.type
_entity_poly.pdbx_seq_one_letter_code
_entity_poly.pdbx_strand_id
1 'polypeptide(L)'
;MVGKLVTDTGRMGGTSARRRAAMTTQEGAQGSWGGPAGRQLHDKPYFLDLLGDSHNGLGRHEAAIEAYRQAAEGFRSAEAHCSYALCLFKIAESHLSLGEPWHALGYLEACLPLLDELGLARHQTLARQRLAHCQAELAVARLALPGGPAETLSPYPRDKGRFVLCPGPTDRHAG
;
A
#
# COMPACT_ATOMS: atom_id res chain seq x y z
N MET A 1 -73.48 -2.72 -36.93
CA MET A 1 -73.34 -1.26 -36.67
C MET A 1 -72.07 -1.05 -35.98
N VAL A 2 -71.06 -0.73 -36.71
CA VAL A 2 -70.47 0.57 -36.96
C VAL A 2 -70.01 1.31 -35.66
N GLY A 3 -68.72 1.51 -35.51
CA GLY A 3 -68.18 2.60 -34.74
C GLY A 3 -66.84 2.32 -34.26
N LYS A 4 -65.96 2.71 -34.93
CA LYS A 4 -65.00 3.82 -35.04
C LYS A 4 -63.72 3.60 -34.25
N LEU A 5 -62.69 3.38 -35.02
CA LEU A 5 -61.23 3.70 -34.68
C LEU A 5 -61.11 5.11 -34.08
N VAL A 6 -60.36 5.24 -33.08
CA VAL A 6 -59.64 6.47 -32.78
C VAL A 6 -58.19 6.13 -32.54
N THR A 7 -57.35 6.49 -33.45
CA THR A 7 -55.93 6.57 -33.39
C THR A 7 -55.59 7.78 -32.57
N ASP A 8 -54.81 7.61 -31.47
CA ASP A 8 -54.13 8.74 -30.83
C ASP A 8 -52.62 8.61 -30.99
N THR A 9 -52.13 9.50 -31.80
CA THR A 9 -50.74 9.78 -32.04
C THR A 9 -50.27 10.80 -31.03
N GLY A 10 -49.44 10.40 -30.06
CA GLY A 10 -48.90 11.33 -29.07
C GLY A 10 -47.65 10.84 -28.35
N ARG A 11 -46.64 10.45 -29.11
CA ARG A 11 -45.36 10.12 -28.49
C ARG A 11 -44.21 10.87 -29.14
N MET A 12 -43.96 12.09 -28.71
CA MET A 12 -42.72 12.79 -28.91
C MET A 12 -42.45 13.67 -27.68
N GLY A 13 -41.42 13.38 -26.87
CA GLY A 13 -40.99 14.33 -25.85
C GLY A 13 -40.38 13.75 -24.58
N GLY A 14 -39.54 12.71 -24.69
CA GLY A 14 -38.94 12.15 -23.46
C GLY A 14 -37.44 11.91 -23.46
N THR A 15 -36.74 12.21 -24.55
CA THR A 15 -35.32 11.84 -24.66
C THR A 15 -34.32 12.99 -24.49
N SER A 16 -34.80 14.24 -24.46
CA SER A 16 -33.93 15.41 -24.36
C SER A 16 -33.58 15.82 -22.91
N ALA A 17 -34.49 15.55 -21.95
CA ALA A 17 -34.27 15.94 -20.55
C ALA A 17 -33.27 15.01 -19.78
N ARG A 18 -33.24 13.72 -20.15
CA ARG A 18 -32.31 12.76 -19.48
C ARG A 18 -30.86 12.91 -19.92
N ARG A 19 -30.58 13.47 -21.09
CA ARG A 19 -29.20 13.73 -21.54
C ARG A 19 -28.59 14.97 -20.91
N ARG A 20 -29.39 15.93 -20.44
CA ARG A 20 -28.88 17.13 -19.74
C ARG A 20 -28.56 16.87 -18.28
N ALA A 21 -29.24 15.93 -17.63
CA ALA A 21 -28.95 15.58 -16.24
C ALA A 21 -27.64 14.74 -16.08
N ALA A 22 -27.23 14.02 -17.13
CA ALA A 22 -25.99 13.26 -17.11
C ALA A 22 -24.71 14.11 -17.37
N MET A 23 -24.86 15.31 -17.94
CA MET A 23 -23.72 16.19 -18.21
C MET A 23 -23.38 17.14 -17.04
N THR A 24 -24.31 17.37 -16.14
CA THR A 24 -24.08 18.29 -15.00
C THR A 24 -23.42 17.64 -13.78
N THR A 25 -23.36 16.30 -13.72
CA THR A 25 -22.67 15.59 -12.61
C THR A 25 -21.17 15.43 -12.87
N GLN A 26 -20.70 15.66 -14.08
CA GLN A 26 -19.27 15.51 -14.40
C GLN A 26 -18.47 16.82 -14.26
N GLU A 27 -19.15 17.96 -14.25
CA GLU A 27 -18.49 19.27 -14.05
C GLU A 27 -18.29 19.64 -12.57
N GLY A 28 -18.98 18.97 -11.64
CA GLY A 28 -18.84 19.21 -10.20
C GLY A 28 -17.64 18.54 -9.54
N ALA A 29 -16.96 17.61 -10.21
CA ALA A 29 -15.80 16.88 -9.69
C ALA A 29 -14.46 17.49 -10.12
N GLN A 30 -14.45 18.60 -10.82
CA GLN A 30 -13.21 19.33 -11.19
C GLN A 30 -12.80 20.39 -10.17
N GLY A 31 -13.22 20.20 -8.90
CA GLY A 31 -12.75 20.99 -7.78
C GLY A 31 -11.28 20.73 -7.49
N SER A 32 -10.43 21.65 -7.89
CA SER A 32 -9.15 21.96 -7.24
C SER A 32 -8.11 20.84 -7.10
N TRP A 33 -7.96 19.96 -8.08
CA TRP A 33 -6.78 19.11 -8.16
C TRP A 33 -5.70 19.86 -8.93
N GLY A 34 -4.57 20.15 -8.27
CA GLY A 34 -3.47 20.91 -8.83
C GLY A 34 -3.13 20.49 -10.27
N GLY A 35 -2.55 21.42 -11.04
CA GLY A 35 -2.27 21.23 -12.47
C GLY A 35 -1.53 19.94 -12.81
N PRO A 36 -1.31 19.62 -14.08
CA PRO A 36 -0.79 18.33 -14.53
C PRO A 36 0.49 17.89 -13.82
N ALA A 37 1.34 18.81 -13.38
CA ALA A 37 2.54 18.52 -12.60
C ALA A 37 2.23 18.05 -11.16
N GLY A 38 1.18 18.59 -10.51
CA GLY A 38 0.76 18.16 -9.17
C GLY A 38 0.18 16.75 -9.16
N ARG A 39 -0.59 16.37 -10.16
CA ARG A 39 -1.13 15.01 -10.30
C ARG A 39 -0.01 13.97 -10.45
N GLN A 40 0.98 14.24 -11.27
CA GLN A 40 2.10 13.30 -11.50
C GLN A 40 2.91 13.00 -10.23
N LEU A 41 3.04 13.96 -9.31
CA LEU A 41 3.74 13.74 -8.04
C LEU A 41 2.92 12.88 -7.06
N HIS A 42 1.60 13.06 -7.01
CA HIS A 42 0.71 12.27 -6.14
C HIS A 42 0.48 10.85 -6.65
N ASP A 43 0.52 10.64 -7.97
CA ASP A 43 0.25 9.33 -8.57
C ASP A 43 1.50 8.42 -8.55
N LYS A 44 2.70 8.98 -8.46
CA LYS A 44 3.95 8.22 -8.47
C LYS A 44 4.02 7.09 -7.43
N PRO A 45 3.67 7.32 -6.15
CA PRO A 45 3.69 6.24 -5.15
C PRO A 45 2.73 5.09 -5.48
N TYR A 46 1.57 5.37 -6.05
CA TYR A 46 0.61 4.33 -6.48
C TYR A 46 1.15 3.49 -7.62
N PHE A 47 1.81 4.11 -8.61
CA PHE A 47 2.46 3.35 -9.69
C PHE A 47 3.60 2.47 -9.19
N LEU A 48 4.38 2.96 -8.22
CA LEU A 48 5.45 2.18 -7.60
C LEU A 48 4.88 1.01 -6.77
N ASP A 49 3.77 1.20 -6.08
CA ASP A 49 3.07 0.12 -5.36
C ASP A 49 2.59 -0.97 -6.33
N LEU A 50 1.93 -0.59 -7.44
CA LEU A 50 1.51 -1.53 -8.48
C LEU A 50 2.69 -2.23 -9.16
N LEU A 51 3.80 -1.53 -9.37
CA LEU A 51 5.03 -2.12 -9.89
C LEU A 51 5.58 -3.17 -8.93
N GLY A 52 5.56 -2.86 -7.62
CA GLY A 52 5.90 -3.81 -6.57
C GLY A 52 5.02 -5.06 -6.60
N ASP A 53 3.69 -4.90 -6.73
CA ASP A 53 2.75 -6.02 -6.86
C ASP A 53 3.07 -6.89 -8.10
N SER A 54 3.42 -6.25 -9.21
CA SER A 54 3.80 -6.94 -10.45
C SER A 54 5.09 -7.74 -10.28
N HIS A 55 6.11 -7.15 -9.66
CA HIS A 55 7.37 -7.86 -9.37
C HIS A 55 7.16 -9.01 -8.40
N ASN A 56 6.36 -8.80 -7.35
CA ASN A 56 6.05 -9.83 -6.37
C ASN A 56 5.31 -11.01 -7.02
N GLY A 57 4.33 -10.74 -7.88
CA GLY A 57 3.61 -11.75 -8.66
C GLY A 57 4.49 -12.55 -9.61
N LEU A 58 5.62 -11.99 -10.06
CA LEU A 58 6.64 -12.65 -10.87
C LEU A 58 7.72 -13.37 -10.04
N GLY A 59 7.61 -13.38 -8.71
CA GLY A 59 8.61 -13.95 -7.80
C GLY A 59 9.91 -13.13 -7.69
N ARG A 60 9.91 -11.89 -8.17
CA ARG A 60 11.06 -10.97 -8.11
C ARG A 60 10.98 -10.14 -6.83
N HIS A 61 11.14 -10.81 -5.69
CA HIS A 61 10.85 -10.24 -4.38
C HIS A 61 11.78 -9.07 -4.01
N GLU A 62 13.06 -9.09 -4.39
CA GLU A 62 13.97 -7.97 -4.14
C GLU A 62 13.54 -6.71 -4.91
N ALA A 63 13.15 -6.87 -6.19
CA ALA A 63 12.65 -5.75 -6.99
C ALA A 63 11.32 -5.22 -6.46
N ALA A 64 10.47 -6.10 -5.94
CA ALA A 64 9.22 -5.72 -5.28
C ALA A 64 9.48 -4.90 -4.01
N ILE A 65 10.42 -5.32 -3.16
CA ILE A 65 10.82 -4.61 -1.95
C ILE A 65 11.28 -3.19 -2.29
N GLU A 66 12.13 -3.05 -3.30
CA GLU A 66 12.62 -1.72 -3.71
C GLU A 66 11.50 -0.81 -4.21
N ALA A 67 10.58 -1.33 -5.04
CA ALA A 67 9.44 -0.58 -5.52
C ALA A 67 8.50 -0.16 -4.37
N TYR A 68 8.19 -1.07 -3.45
CA TYR A 68 7.36 -0.77 -2.28
C TYR A 68 8.03 0.23 -1.32
N ARG A 69 9.36 0.19 -1.15
CA ARG A 69 10.09 1.18 -0.33
C ARG A 69 9.95 2.58 -0.89
N GLN A 70 10.11 2.73 -2.20
CA GLN A 70 9.92 4.01 -2.86
C GLN A 70 8.47 4.48 -2.79
N ALA A 71 7.49 3.56 -2.93
CA ALA A 71 6.08 3.85 -2.75
C ALA A 71 5.78 4.31 -1.32
N ALA A 72 6.28 3.60 -0.31
CA ALA A 72 6.12 3.92 1.11
C ALA A 72 6.65 5.31 1.44
N GLU A 73 7.83 5.68 0.93
CA GLU A 73 8.39 7.03 1.12
C GLU A 73 7.49 8.11 0.51
N GLY A 74 6.96 7.87 -0.69
CA GLY A 74 6.01 8.78 -1.32
C GLY A 74 4.69 8.90 -0.55
N PHE A 75 4.14 7.80 -0.05
CA PHE A 75 2.92 7.81 0.76
C PHE A 75 3.14 8.48 2.12
N ARG A 76 4.30 8.28 2.73
CA ARG A 76 4.68 8.97 3.96
C ARG A 76 4.74 10.48 3.76
N SER A 77 5.36 10.93 2.67
CA SER A 77 5.47 12.36 2.32
C SER A 77 4.11 12.99 1.97
N ALA A 78 3.17 12.19 1.48
CA ALA A 78 1.80 12.59 1.15
C ALA A 78 0.82 12.43 2.33
N GLU A 79 1.29 12.03 3.52
CA GLU A 79 0.48 11.73 4.71
C GLU A 79 -0.61 10.67 4.45
N ALA A 80 -0.41 9.81 3.45
CA ALA A 80 -1.33 8.73 3.08
C ALA A 80 -1.09 7.50 3.99
N HIS A 81 -1.41 7.62 5.27
CA HIS A 81 -1.07 6.64 6.31
C HIS A 81 -1.56 5.22 6.01
N CYS A 82 -2.75 5.07 5.39
CA CYS A 82 -3.28 3.76 5.03
C CYS A 82 -2.40 3.05 4.00
N SER A 83 -2.06 3.73 2.90
CA SER A 83 -1.21 3.18 1.84
C SER A 83 0.22 2.94 2.35
N TYR A 84 0.73 3.81 3.21
CA TYR A 84 2.02 3.64 3.86
C TYR A 84 2.07 2.36 4.69
N ALA A 85 1.08 2.13 5.57
CA ALA A 85 1.01 0.93 6.41
C ALA A 85 0.91 -0.36 5.55
N LEU A 86 0.13 -0.32 4.47
CA LEU A 86 0.01 -1.44 3.54
C LEU A 86 1.31 -1.73 2.79
N CYS A 87 2.06 -0.70 2.37
CA CYS A 87 3.38 -0.90 1.76
C CYS A 87 4.37 -1.57 2.73
N LEU A 88 4.40 -1.15 4.00
CA LEU A 88 5.24 -1.80 5.01
C LEU A 88 4.89 -3.27 5.18
N PHE A 89 3.59 -3.61 5.19
CA PHE A 89 3.13 -4.99 5.25
C PHE A 89 3.56 -5.81 4.02
N LYS A 90 3.43 -5.26 2.81
CA LYS A 90 3.87 -5.91 1.55
C LYS A 90 5.39 -6.14 1.51
N ILE A 91 6.18 -5.19 2.02
CA ILE A 91 7.64 -5.35 2.16
C ILE A 91 7.95 -6.54 3.08
N ALA A 92 7.26 -6.63 4.23
CA ALA A 92 7.44 -7.74 5.14
C ALA A 92 7.10 -9.10 4.49
N GLU A 93 6.01 -9.19 3.74
CA GLU A 93 5.65 -10.40 3.01
C GLU A 93 6.68 -10.78 1.95
N SER A 94 7.26 -9.80 1.25
CA SER A 94 8.31 -10.03 0.27
C SER A 94 9.60 -10.56 0.93
N HIS A 95 9.99 -10.03 2.11
CA HIS A 95 11.10 -10.55 2.89
C HIS A 95 10.85 -11.99 3.38
N LEU A 96 9.61 -12.31 3.79
CA LEU A 96 9.26 -13.69 4.14
C LEU A 96 9.38 -14.64 2.95
N SER A 97 8.99 -14.19 1.76
CA SER A 97 9.13 -14.98 0.53
C SER A 97 10.58 -15.24 0.15
N LEU A 98 11.51 -14.37 0.57
CA LEU A 98 12.97 -14.54 0.43
C LEU A 98 13.58 -15.41 1.54
N GLY A 99 12.80 -15.82 2.56
CA GLY A 99 13.33 -16.54 3.71
C GLY A 99 14.12 -15.65 4.67
N GLU A 100 13.78 -14.39 4.75
CA GLU A 100 14.44 -13.37 5.57
C GLU A 100 13.55 -12.92 6.75
N PRO A 101 13.24 -13.79 7.73
CA PRO A 101 12.30 -13.48 8.81
C PRO A 101 12.77 -12.33 9.71
N TRP A 102 14.08 -12.06 9.78
CA TRP A 102 14.62 -10.94 10.56
C TRP A 102 14.21 -9.59 9.99
N HIS A 103 14.32 -9.44 8.67
CA HIS A 103 13.92 -8.22 8.01
C HIS A 103 12.40 -8.03 8.05
N ALA A 104 11.65 -9.10 7.83
CA ALA A 104 10.20 -9.08 7.91
C ALA A 104 9.69 -8.66 9.30
N LEU A 105 10.34 -9.13 10.38
CA LEU A 105 9.97 -8.81 11.75
C LEU A 105 9.90 -7.31 12.00
N GLY A 106 10.94 -6.56 11.60
CA GLY A 106 10.98 -5.12 11.81
C GLY A 106 9.87 -4.36 11.08
N TYR A 107 9.54 -4.76 9.84
CA TYR A 107 8.44 -4.16 9.08
C TYR A 107 7.07 -4.51 9.66
N LEU A 108 6.88 -5.73 10.16
CA LEU A 108 5.64 -6.14 10.83
C LEU A 108 5.42 -5.39 12.13
N GLU A 109 6.45 -5.22 12.95
CA GLU A 109 6.39 -4.43 14.18
C GLU A 109 6.07 -2.96 13.89
N ALA A 110 6.58 -2.40 12.79
CA ALA A 110 6.30 -1.03 12.39
C ALA A 110 4.91 -0.83 11.83
N CYS A 111 4.36 -1.77 11.04
CA CYS A 111 3.05 -1.62 10.42
C CYS A 111 1.89 -1.91 11.40
N LEU A 112 2.08 -2.78 12.39
CA LEU A 112 1.00 -3.20 13.30
C LEU A 112 0.30 -2.04 14.02
N PRO A 113 0.99 -1.09 14.67
CA PRO A 113 0.31 0.02 15.33
C PRO A 113 -0.46 0.90 14.34
N LEU A 114 0.07 1.10 13.14
CA LEU A 114 -0.60 1.87 12.09
C LEU A 114 -1.89 1.16 11.61
N LEU A 115 -1.84 -0.16 11.43
CA LEU A 115 -3.01 -0.95 11.05
C LEU A 115 -4.08 -0.95 12.14
N ASP A 116 -3.68 -0.88 13.40
CA ASP A 116 -4.57 -0.77 14.56
C ASP A 116 -5.29 0.59 14.58
N GLU A 117 -4.53 1.68 14.49
CA GLU A 117 -5.05 3.05 14.47
C GLU A 117 -6.01 3.29 13.29
N LEU A 118 -5.73 2.67 12.14
CA LEU A 118 -6.54 2.79 10.92
C LEU A 118 -7.74 1.83 10.89
N GLY A 119 -7.89 0.95 11.88
CA GLY A 119 -8.99 -0.02 11.94
C GLY A 119 -8.95 -1.09 10.83
N LEU A 120 -7.79 -1.37 10.23
CA LEU A 120 -7.62 -2.34 9.15
C LEU A 120 -7.54 -3.78 9.71
N ALA A 121 -8.60 -4.25 10.34
CA ALA A 121 -8.66 -5.49 11.11
C ALA A 121 -8.17 -6.74 10.36
N ARG A 122 -8.46 -6.84 9.05
CA ARG A 122 -8.00 -7.96 8.23
C ARG A 122 -6.47 -8.00 8.12
N HIS A 123 -5.85 -6.86 7.76
CA HIS A 123 -4.41 -6.76 7.62
C HIS A 123 -3.70 -6.88 8.97
N GLN A 124 -4.29 -6.34 10.04
CA GLN A 124 -3.81 -6.50 11.40
C GLN A 124 -3.75 -7.97 11.82
N THR A 125 -4.80 -8.76 11.54
CA THR A 125 -4.81 -10.19 11.83
C THR A 125 -3.71 -10.93 11.06
N LEU A 126 -3.57 -10.65 9.77
CA LEU A 126 -2.50 -11.23 8.94
C LEU A 126 -1.11 -10.84 9.43
N ALA A 127 -0.89 -9.55 9.75
CA ALA A 127 0.38 -9.08 10.26
C ALA A 127 0.77 -9.75 11.59
N ARG A 128 -0.19 -9.93 12.51
CA ARG A 128 0.04 -10.67 13.76
C ARG A 128 0.39 -12.14 13.53
N GLN A 129 -0.27 -12.79 12.58
CA GLN A 129 0.06 -14.18 12.22
C GLN A 129 1.46 -14.28 11.63
N ARG A 130 1.85 -13.39 10.72
CA ARG A 130 3.20 -13.33 10.13
C ARG A 130 4.26 -13.03 11.21
N LEU A 131 3.97 -12.12 12.12
CA LEU A 131 4.85 -11.79 13.24
C LEU A 131 5.12 -13.00 14.12
N ALA A 132 4.07 -13.73 14.51
CA ALA A 132 4.20 -14.95 15.30
C ALA A 132 5.01 -16.02 14.57
N HIS A 133 4.82 -16.17 13.26
CA HIS A 133 5.59 -17.08 12.42
C HIS A 133 7.09 -16.70 12.40
N CYS A 134 7.43 -15.45 12.15
CA CYS A 134 8.82 -14.95 12.21
C CYS A 134 9.45 -15.24 13.58
N GLN A 135 8.75 -14.95 14.66
CA GLN A 135 9.25 -15.18 16.02
C GLN A 135 9.51 -16.66 16.28
N ALA A 136 8.64 -17.55 15.81
CA ALA A 136 8.82 -19.00 15.95
C ALA A 136 10.04 -19.49 15.16
N GLU A 137 10.20 -19.09 13.89
CA GLU A 137 11.37 -19.44 13.08
C GLU A 137 12.68 -18.96 13.71
N LEU A 138 12.70 -17.73 14.22
CA LEU A 138 13.86 -17.16 14.87
C LEU A 138 14.17 -17.85 16.22
N ALA A 139 13.15 -18.30 16.93
CA ALA A 139 13.34 -19.09 18.15
C ALA A 139 13.99 -20.45 17.85
N VAL A 140 13.52 -21.12 16.78
CA VAL A 140 14.10 -22.40 16.33
C VAL A 140 15.55 -22.19 15.87
N ALA A 141 15.83 -21.15 15.10
CA ALA A 141 17.18 -20.83 14.65
C ALA A 141 18.16 -20.58 15.83
N ARG A 142 17.67 -19.93 16.90
CA ARG A 142 18.45 -19.72 18.13
C ARG A 142 18.79 -21.03 18.86
N LEU A 143 17.86 -21.99 18.88
CA LEU A 143 18.07 -23.29 19.51
C LEU A 143 19.02 -24.18 18.71
N ALA A 144 19.06 -24.00 17.38
CA ALA A 144 19.93 -24.78 16.49
C ALA A 144 21.41 -24.35 16.54
N LEU A 145 21.72 -23.20 17.12
CA LEU A 145 23.09 -22.67 17.25
C LEU A 145 23.53 -22.70 18.73
N PRO A 146 24.03 -23.83 19.27
CA PRO A 146 24.51 -23.91 20.63
C PRO A 146 25.77 -23.07 20.76
N GLY A 147 25.72 -21.93 21.50
CA GLY A 147 26.85 -21.14 21.94
C GLY A 147 27.14 -19.81 21.25
N GLY A 148 26.25 -19.36 20.36
CA GLY A 148 26.35 -18.01 19.78
C GLY A 148 25.86 -16.94 20.78
N PRO A 149 26.61 -15.83 20.99
CA PRO A 149 26.14 -14.75 21.83
C PRO A 149 24.83 -14.19 21.24
N ALA A 150 23.80 -14.10 22.07
CA ALA A 150 22.45 -13.62 21.69
C ALA A 150 22.43 -12.17 21.14
N GLU A 151 23.57 -11.49 21.17
CA GLU A 151 23.71 -10.07 20.78
C GLU A 151 24.13 -9.85 19.33
N THR A 152 24.66 -10.86 18.63
CA THR A 152 25.26 -10.66 17.30
C THR A 152 24.27 -10.89 16.13
N LEU A 153 23.05 -11.28 16.40
CA LEU A 153 22.05 -11.63 15.37
C LEU A 153 21.01 -10.54 15.07
N SER A 154 21.16 -9.34 15.63
CA SER A 154 20.32 -8.21 15.23
C SER A 154 21.16 -7.25 14.40
N PRO A 155 21.00 -7.21 13.06
CA PRO A 155 21.67 -6.19 12.25
C PRO A 155 21.08 -4.79 12.46
N TYR A 156 20.03 -4.67 13.28
CA TYR A 156 19.42 -3.39 13.63
C TYR A 156 19.84 -2.99 15.04
N PRO A 157 20.45 -1.80 15.22
CA PRO A 157 20.67 -1.24 16.54
C PRO A 157 19.31 -1.05 17.22
N ARG A 158 19.15 -1.63 18.41
CA ARG A 158 17.99 -1.37 19.29
C ARG A 158 18.09 0.04 19.85
N ASP A 159 17.96 1.04 19.02
CA ASP A 159 17.72 2.39 19.50
C ASP A 159 16.26 2.52 19.89
N LYS A 160 16.08 2.73 21.19
CA LYS A 160 14.82 2.85 21.86
C LYS A 160 13.93 3.90 21.18
N GLY A 161 12.94 3.45 20.41
CA GLY A 161 11.78 4.27 20.03
C GLY A 161 11.91 5.14 18.79
N ARG A 162 12.92 4.97 17.94
CA ARG A 162 12.97 5.63 16.65
C ARG A 162 13.31 4.62 15.56
N PHE A 163 12.29 4.21 14.82
CA PHE A 163 12.49 3.48 13.58
C PHE A 163 13.14 4.46 12.59
N VAL A 164 14.46 4.48 12.57
CA VAL A 164 15.19 5.18 11.52
C VAL A 164 15.13 4.25 10.31
N LEU A 165 14.19 4.49 9.42
CA LEU A 165 14.27 3.96 8.07
C LEU A 165 15.67 4.29 7.56
N CYS A 166 16.42 3.29 7.10
CA CYS A 166 17.77 3.46 6.58
C CYS A 166 17.81 4.71 5.71
N PRO A 167 18.72 5.67 5.96
CA PRO A 167 18.89 6.82 5.07
C PRO A 167 19.19 6.25 3.68
N GLY A 168 18.37 6.64 2.70
CA GLY A 168 18.63 6.35 1.31
C GLY A 168 20.03 6.87 0.91
N PRO A 169 20.64 6.41 -0.18
CA PRO A 169 22.03 6.69 -0.58
C PRO A 169 22.27 8.13 -1.06
N THR A 170 21.60 9.15 -0.51
CA THR A 170 21.67 10.54 -1.00
C THR A 170 22.47 11.52 -0.19
N ASP A 171 23.24 11.11 0.85
CA ASP A 171 24.10 12.03 1.57
C ASP A 171 25.60 11.78 1.35
N ARG A 172 26.03 11.68 0.08
CA ARG A 172 27.44 11.84 -0.28
C ARG A 172 27.60 12.93 -1.33
N HIS A 173 27.29 14.18 -0.98
CA HIS A 173 27.85 15.36 -1.62
C HIS A 173 27.56 16.60 -0.74
N ALA A 174 28.38 16.79 0.28
CA ALA A 174 28.68 18.09 0.85
C ALA A 174 30.02 17.97 1.57
N GLY A 175 31.06 18.38 0.86
CA GLY A 175 32.41 18.53 1.35
C GLY A 175 33.23 19.24 0.30
#